data_187e82301603f55b04f5c83a02435898
#
_entry.id   187e82301603f55b04f5c83a02435898
#
_cell.length_a   1.000
_cell.length_b   1.000
_cell.length_c   1.000
_cell.angle_alpha   90.00
_cell.angle_beta   90.00
_cell.angle_gamma   90.00
#
_symmetry.space_group_name_H-M   'P 1'
#
loop_
_entity.id
_entity.type
_entity.pdbx_description
1 polymer ?
#
loop_
_entity_poly.entity_id
_entity_poly.type
_entity_poly.pdbx_seq_one_letter_code
_entity_poly.pdbx_strand_id
1 'polypeptide(L)'
;MKKPLIEFKDFTFQYFSQAEPTLYNIDLTIYEGEKVLIVGPSGSGKSTLGHCINGLIPFAYRGEMKGSVVIDGIETKTADIFTLSQKVGTVLQDSDGQFVGLTVGEDIAFSQENDCVPQEEMKKNVQQVADIVDMGHLLHSSPYELSGGQKQRVAFAGVMVNNVKALLFDEPLANLDPATGKTAIDLIDRIQKQYNKTVVIIEHRLEDVLYRHVDRIIVVSEGRIVADMSPDALIAAGILPKLGIREPLYATALKYAGVTITEEIHAGQMQTLELDMVKDKLLDWHASRKPAKQPEERPPILEVRDLNFQYTRKRKILQDVSLCIREGEMVSIVGTNGAGKSTLAKVICGFVKQQSGDILFEGKPINDETIKERSLKIGYVMQNPNQMICKSMIYDEVALGLRIRGVDEKTIEEKVNKALQICGLAPFKKWPISALSFGQKKRVTIASILVMEPKVLILDEPTAGQDYHHYTEIMEFLKSLNEQGVTILMITHDMHLMLEYTPHAIVISDGRKIGDSTAVDILTNQEIAERASLKLTSLYDLAVAAGIPDAGNFVQHFIDYEREVCHHEG
;
A
#
# COMPACT_ATOMS: atom_id res chain seq x y z
N MET A 1 14.40 -34.11 10.15
CA MET A 1 13.04 -33.57 9.83
C MET A 1 12.92 -32.22 10.50
N LYS A 2 12.39 -31.19 9.79
CA LYS A 2 12.10 -29.90 10.42
C LYS A 2 11.04 -30.10 11.49
N LYS A 3 11.16 -29.43 12.64
CA LYS A 3 10.21 -29.54 13.75
C LYS A 3 9.01 -28.62 13.50
N PRO A 4 7.75 -29.11 13.60
CA PRO A 4 6.57 -28.26 13.53
C PRO A 4 6.56 -27.21 14.64
N LEU A 5 6.26 -25.97 14.30
CA LEU A 5 6.10 -24.88 15.26
C LEU A 5 4.65 -24.42 15.36
N ILE A 6 3.96 -24.29 14.22
CA ILE A 6 2.56 -23.89 14.13
C ILE A 6 1.83 -24.96 13.34
N GLU A 7 0.78 -25.55 13.91
CA GLU A 7 0.00 -26.59 13.28
C GLU A 7 -1.51 -26.28 13.38
N PHE A 8 -2.18 -26.27 12.24
CA PHE A 8 -3.64 -26.26 12.13
C PHE A 8 -4.08 -27.64 11.63
N LYS A 9 -5.12 -28.22 12.25
CA LYS A 9 -5.70 -29.51 11.86
C LYS A 9 -7.21 -29.41 11.77
N ASP A 10 -7.76 -29.54 10.55
CA ASP A 10 -9.19 -29.44 10.22
C ASP A 10 -9.85 -28.23 10.91
N PHE A 11 -9.14 -27.09 10.89
CA PHE A 11 -9.53 -25.95 11.69
C PHE A 11 -10.53 -25.07 10.95
N THR A 12 -11.67 -24.81 11.60
CA THR A 12 -12.73 -23.93 11.12
C THR A 12 -13.04 -22.90 12.20
N PHE A 13 -13.21 -21.63 11.81
CA PHE A 13 -13.53 -20.56 12.73
C PHE A 13 -14.62 -19.64 12.17
N GLN A 14 -15.59 -19.31 13.03
CA GLN A 14 -16.69 -18.39 12.75
C GLN A 14 -16.82 -17.37 13.88
N TYR A 15 -16.72 -16.07 13.54
CA TYR A 15 -17.01 -15.01 14.51
C TYR A 15 -18.48 -15.04 14.92
N PHE A 16 -18.80 -14.79 16.19
CA PHE A 16 -20.21 -14.70 16.64
C PHE A 16 -21.02 -13.59 15.96
N SER A 17 -20.35 -12.60 15.38
CA SER A 17 -20.98 -11.51 14.63
C SER A 17 -21.27 -11.84 13.16
N GLN A 18 -20.87 -13.00 12.68
CA GLN A 18 -20.99 -13.41 11.27
C GLN A 18 -21.89 -14.64 11.13
N ALA A 19 -22.63 -14.71 10.02
CA ALA A 19 -23.52 -15.83 9.72
C ALA A 19 -22.75 -17.06 9.20
N GLU A 20 -21.59 -16.86 8.58
CA GLU A 20 -20.79 -17.90 7.95
C GLU A 20 -19.37 -17.92 8.56
N PRO A 21 -18.70 -19.09 8.55
CA PRO A 21 -17.30 -19.18 8.95
C PRO A 21 -16.38 -18.27 8.12
N THR A 22 -15.36 -17.75 8.78
CA THR A 22 -14.31 -16.95 8.13
C THR A 22 -13.15 -17.83 7.66
N LEU A 23 -12.92 -18.95 8.35
CA LEU A 23 -11.93 -19.97 7.97
C LEU A 23 -12.63 -21.33 7.90
N TYR A 24 -12.31 -22.10 6.86
CA TYR A 24 -12.90 -23.41 6.60
C TYR A 24 -11.83 -24.47 6.43
N ASN A 25 -11.84 -25.49 7.28
CA ASN A 25 -11.04 -26.72 7.17
C ASN A 25 -9.58 -26.42 6.83
N ILE A 26 -8.95 -25.59 7.65
CA ILE A 26 -7.53 -25.21 7.48
C ILE A 26 -6.66 -26.35 7.99
N ASP A 27 -5.86 -26.90 7.09
CA ASP A 27 -4.73 -27.79 7.39
C ASP A 27 -3.45 -27.10 6.98
N LEU A 28 -2.60 -26.77 7.96
CA LEU A 28 -1.37 -26.00 7.74
C LEU A 28 -0.31 -26.39 8.78
N THR A 29 0.91 -26.62 8.34
CA THR A 29 2.05 -26.78 9.23
C THR A 29 3.16 -25.83 8.83
N ILE A 30 3.62 -24.96 9.76
CA ILE A 30 4.78 -24.10 9.60
C ILE A 30 5.89 -24.62 10.52
N TYR A 31 7.10 -24.79 9.97
CA TYR A 31 8.23 -25.40 10.65
C TYR A 31 9.17 -24.37 11.27
N GLU A 32 9.94 -24.78 12.29
CA GLU A 32 10.95 -23.93 12.93
C GLU A 32 11.97 -23.40 11.90
N GLY A 33 12.25 -22.09 11.93
CA GLY A 33 13.19 -21.41 11.04
C GLY A 33 12.66 -21.11 9.63
N GLU A 34 11.41 -21.47 9.32
CA GLU A 34 10.79 -21.23 8.01
C GLU A 34 10.33 -19.78 7.86
N LYS A 35 10.50 -19.19 6.67
CA LYS A 35 9.93 -17.92 6.27
C LYS A 35 8.77 -18.15 5.31
N VAL A 36 7.56 -17.84 5.78
CA VAL A 36 6.31 -18.08 5.06
C VAL A 36 5.63 -16.75 4.74
N LEU A 37 5.17 -16.61 3.51
CA LEU A 37 4.34 -15.50 3.08
C LEU A 37 2.90 -15.95 2.89
N ILE A 38 1.95 -15.25 3.52
CA ILE A 38 0.50 -15.49 3.37
C ILE A 38 -0.06 -14.37 2.51
N VAL A 39 -0.63 -14.73 1.37
CA VAL A 39 -1.27 -13.80 0.41
C VAL A 39 -2.72 -14.19 0.15
N GLY A 40 -3.49 -13.26 -0.39
CA GLY A 40 -4.88 -13.48 -0.75
C GLY A 40 -5.66 -12.16 -0.89
N PRO A 41 -6.86 -12.16 -1.49
CA PRO A 41 -7.69 -10.96 -1.57
C PRO A 41 -8.15 -10.47 -0.19
N SER A 42 -8.63 -9.23 -0.13
CA SER A 42 -9.22 -8.67 1.10
C SER A 42 -10.43 -9.49 1.55
N GLY A 43 -10.56 -9.69 2.87
CA GLY A 43 -11.64 -10.51 3.41
C GLY A 43 -11.46 -12.02 3.22
N SER A 44 -10.37 -12.50 2.65
CA SER A 44 -10.14 -13.95 2.46
C SER A 44 -9.84 -14.74 3.75
N GLY A 45 -9.64 -14.06 4.90
CA GLY A 45 -9.36 -14.70 6.18
C GLY A 45 -7.90 -14.64 6.66
N LYS A 46 -6.98 -13.97 5.94
CA LYS A 46 -5.55 -13.87 6.30
C LYS A 46 -5.30 -13.35 7.71
N SER A 47 -5.88 -12.19 8.06
CA SER A 47 -5.72 -11.60 9.39
C SER A 47 -6.37 -12.47 10.47
N THR A 48 -7.49 -13.17 10.15
CA THR A 48 -8.09 -14.15 11.04
C THR A 48 -7.14 -15.32 11.29
N LEU A 49 -6.46 -15.81 10.25
CA LEU A 49 -5.42 -16.84 10.39
C LEU A 49 -4.26 -16.33 11.26
N GLY A 50 -3.83 -15.08 11.05
CA GLY A 50 -2.85 -14.41 11.92
C GLY A 50 -3.30 -14.32 13.38
N HIS A 51 -4.56 -13.96 13.63
CA HIS A 51 -5.14 -13.91 14.98
C HIS A 51 -5.19 -15.30 15.66
N CYS A 52 -5.33 -16.38 14.90
CA CYS A 52 -5.20 -17.73 15.44
C CYS A 52 -3.74 -18.05 15.81
N ILE A 53 -2.78 -17.57 15.01
CA ILE A 53 -1.36 -17.80 15.25
C ILE A 53 -0.87 -17.03 16.49
N ASN A 54 -1.31 -15.80 16.71
CA ASN A 54 -0.87 -14.98 17.84
C ASN A 54 -1.74 -15.13 19.11
N GLY A 55 -2.75 -15.98 19.07
CA GLY A 55 -3.62 -16.25 20.21
C GLY A 55 -4.68 -15.18 20.47
N LEU A 56 -4.84 -14.15 19.62
CA LEU A 56 -5.98 -13.23 19.76
C LEU A 56 -7.32 -13.93 19.54
N ILE A 57 -7.33 -15.02 18.79
CA ILE A 57 -8.41 -16.01 18.78
C ILE A 57 -7.93 -17.19 19.64
N PRO A 58 -8.68 -17.55 20.70
CA PRO A 58 -10.05 -17.11 21.07
C PRO A 58 -10.13 -15.97 22.10
N PHE A 59 -9.04 -15.40 22.55
CA PHE A 59 -9.04 -14.54 23.75
C PHE A 59 -9.63 -13.15 23.51
N ALA A 60 -9.24 -12.45 22.46
CA ALA A 60 -9.77 -11.13 22.12
C ALA A 60 -10.94 -11.22 21.14
N TYR A 61 -10.86 -12.12 20.18
CA TYR A 61 -11.91 -12.34 19.18
C TYR A 61 -12.62 -13.66 19.45
N ARG A 62 -13.88 -13.57 19.86
CA ARG A 62 -14.70 -14.72 20.22
C ARG A 62 -15.48 -15.28 19.02
N GLY A 63 -15.58 -16.60 18.96
CA GLY A 63 -16.29 -17.31 17.90
C GLY A 63 -16.37 -18.80 18.15
N GLU A 64 -17.00 -19.51 17.22
CA GLU A 64 -17.04 -20.97 17.22
C GLU A 64 -15.79 -21.53 16.54
N MET A 65 -15.15 -22.51 17.17
CA MET A 65 -13.94 -23.18 16.67
C MET A 65 -14.16 -24.68 16.59
N LYS A 66 -13.82 -25.28 15.44
CA LYS A 66 -13.68 -26.72 15.23
C LYS A 66 -12.25 -27.04 14.85
N GLY A 67 -11.81 -28.27 15.11
CA GLY A 67 -10.40 -28.66 14.90
C GLY A 67 -9.46 -28.11 15.98
N SER A 68 -8.17 -28.02 15.67
CA SER A 68 -7.15 -27.60 16.63
C SER A 68 -6.10 -26.66 15.99
N VAL A 69 -5.56 -25.76 16.83
CA VAL A 69 -4.38 -24.94 16.51
C VAL A 69 -3.35 -25.17 17.61
N VAL A 70 -2.17 -25.62 17.23
CA VAL A 70 -1.06 -25.92 18.15
C VAL A 70 0.15 -25.05 17.83
N ILE A 71 0.71 -24.37 18.83
CA ILE A 71 1.88 -23.52 18.71
C ILE A 71 2.96 -24.01 19.69
N ASP A 72 4.11 -24.39 19.16
CA ASP A 72 5.23 -24.96 19.93
C ASP A 72 4.76 -26.10 20.87
N GLY A 73 3.85 -26.94 20.38
CA GLY A 73 3.27 -28.07 21.15
C GLY A 73 2.15 -27.68 22.12
N ILE A 74 1.74 -26.43 22.17
CA ILE A 74 0.68 -25.91 23.06
C ILE A 74 -0.59 -25.66 22.24
N GLU A 75 -1.70 -26.27 22.63
CA GLU A 75 -2.99 -26.02 21.97
C GLU A 75 -3.56 -24.66 22.41
N THR A 76 -3.85 -23.78 21.44
CA THR A 76 -4.29 -22.40 21.69
C THR A 76 -5.61 -22.31 22.46
N LYS A 77 -6.51 -23.28 22.27
CA LYS A 77 -7.81 -23.33 22.93
C LYS A 77 -7.74 -23.54 24.45
N THR A 78 -6.66 -24.18 24.93
CA THR A 78 -6.45 -24.52 26.34
C THR A 78 -5.36 -23.70 27.02
N ALA A 79 -4.56 -22.97 26.23
CA ALA A 79 -3.52 -22.07 26.73
C ALA A 79 -4.10 -20.77 27.29
N ASP A 80 -3.28 -19.96 27.89
CA ASP A 80 -3.58 -18.53 28.13
C ASP A 80 -2.80 -17.65 27.13
N ILE A 81 -3.25 -16.41 26.98
CA ILE A 81 -2.65 -15.47 26.02
C ILE A 81 -1.21 -15.11 26.39
N PHE A 82 -0.89 -15.08 27.67
CA PHE A 82 0.46 -14.78 28.15
C PHE A 82 1.45 -15.87 27.70
N THR A 83 1.07 -17.14 27.89
CA THR A 83 1.90 -18.29 27.42
C THR A 83 2.12 -18.23 25.91
N LEU A 84 1.11 -17.87 25.11
CA LEU A 84 1.23 -17.79 23.66
C LEU A 84 2.08 -16.57 23.23
N SER A 85 1.98 -15.44 23.91
CA SER A 85 2.79 -14.25 23.63
C SER A 85 4.29 -14.46 23.83
N GLN A 86 4.69 -15.42 24.68
CA GLN A 86 6.08 -15.85 24.84
C GLN A 86 6.57 -16.72 23.65
N LYS A 87 5.69 -17.19 22.78
CA LYS A 87 6.03 -18.03 21.61
C LYS A 87 5.98 -17.24 20.32
N VAL A 88 4.97 -16.37 20.17
CA VAL A 88 4.72 -15.61 18.94
C VAL A 88 4.68 -14.12 19.26
N GLY A 89 5.58 -13.38 18.66
CA GLY A 89 5.55 -11.92 18.68
C GLY A 89 4.90 -11.38 17.41
N THR A 90 4.05 -10.35 17.55
CA THR A 90 3.29 -9.79 16.43
C THR A 90 3.62 -8.32 16.23
N VAL A 91 3.95 -7.96 14.99
CA VAL A 91 3.99 -6.57 14.52
C VAL A 91 2.71 -6.28 13.76
N LEU A 92 1.93 -5.31 14.24
CA LEU A 92 0.63 -4.96 13.69
C LEU A 92 0.76 -4.03 12.49
N GLN A 93 -0.26 -4.01 11.62
CA GLN A 93 -0.40 -3.11 10.47
C GLN A 93 -0.31 -1.64 10.87
N ASP A 94 -0.99 -1.24 11.94
CA ASP A 94 -0.92 0.11 12.52
C ASP A 94 0.07 0.12 13.70
N SER A 95 1.31 0.48 13.42
CA SER A 95 2.35 0.62 14.44
C SER A 95 2.06 1.75 15.44
N ASP A 96 1.31 2.79 15.06
CA ASP A 96 0.97 3.89 15.98
C ASP A 96 0.04 3.42 17.10
N GLY A 97 -0.85 2.48 16.81
CA GLY A 97 -1.72 1.85 17.81
C GLY A 97 -1.00 0.87 18.75
N GLN A 98 0.25 0.52 18.46
CA GLN A 98 1.04 -0.44 19.23
C GLN A 98 1.88 0.22 20.33
N PHE A 99 2.18 1.54 20.23
CA PHE A 99 3.03 2.25 21.19
C PHE A 99 2.32 2.52 22.53
N VAL A 100 2.97 2.13 23.62
CA VAL A 100 2.52 2.31 25.01
C VAL A 100 3.52 3.18 25.79
N GLY A 101 4.83 3.06 25.50
CA GLY A 101 5.91 3.80 26.16
C GLY A 101 5.92 5.28 25.81
N LEU A 102 6.35 6.13 26.74
CA LEU A 102 6.59 7.56 26.50
C LEU A 102 7.88 7.79 25.72
N THR A 103 8.84 6.88 25.85
CA THR A 103 10.10 6.86 25.12
C THR A 103 10.26 5.55 24.35
N VAL A 104 11.11 5.56 23.32
CA VAL A 104 11.46 4.36 22.55
C VAL A 104 11.99 3.24 23.46
N GLY A 105 12.83 3.58 24.44
CA GLY A 105 13.38 2.60 25.38
C GLY A 105 12.32 1.97 26.25
N GLU A 106 11.37 2.75 26.77
CA GLU A 106 10.24 2.27 27.58
C GLU A 106 9.30 1.39 26.73
N ASP A 107 9.06 1.76 25.48
CA ASP A 107 8.21 0.99 24.61
C ASP A 107 8.81 -0.39 24.29
N ILE A 108 10.09 -0.45 23.97
CA ILE A 108 10.80 -1.72 23.77
C ILE A 108 10.83 -2.56 25.07
N ALA A 109 10.99 -1.93 26.24
CA ALA A 109 11.04 -2.59 27.53
C ALA A 109 9.69 -3.16 27.98
N PHE A 110 8.58 -2.65 27.47
CA PHE A 110 7.22 -2.87 27.99
C PHE A 110 6.87 -4.34 28.21
N SER A 111 7.22 -5.23 27.26
CA SER A 111 6.96 -6.66 27.40
C SER A 111 7.79 -7.29 28.54
N GLN A 112 9.04 -6.88 28.72
CA GLN A 112 9.91 -7.38 29.79
C GLN A 112 9.52 -6.83 31.17
N GLU A 113 8.92 -5.64 31.23
CA GLU A 113 8.32 -5.13 32.46
C GLU A 113 7.16 -6.02 32.91
N ASN A 114 6.30 -6.42 31.97
CA ASN A 114 5.21 -7.36 32.25
C ASN A 114 5.70 -8.74 32.70
N ASP A 115 6.87 -9.17 32.20
CA ASP A 115 7.53 -10.43 32.58
C ASP A 115 8.32 -10.31 33.90
N CYS A 116 8.33 -9.14 34.53
CA CYS A 116 9.08 -8.85 35.76
C CYS A 116 10.60 -9.10 35.63
N VAL A 117 11.19 -8.83 34.47
CA VAL A 117 12.64 -8.96 34.25
C VAL A 117 13.38 -7.92 35.08
N PRO A 118 14.51 -8.28 35.74
CA PRO A 118 15.32 -7.32 36.50
C PRO A 118 15.76 -6.12 35.64
N GLN A 119 15.70 -4.91 36.21
CA GLN A 119 15.93 -3.65 35.48
C GLN A 119 17.28 -3.59 34.74
N GLU A 120 18.36 -4.09 35.33
CA GLU A 120 19.68 -4.08 34.70
C GLU A 120 19.77 -5.02 33.51
N GLU A 121 19.11 -6.17 33.59
CA GLU A 121 18.99 -7.12 32.48
C GLU A 121 18.10 -6.53 31.37
N MET A 122 16.97 -5.95 31.72
CA MET A 122 16.06 -5.28 30.81
C MET A 122 16.77 -4.17 30.03
N LYS A 123 17.51 -3.27 30.68
CA LYS A 123 18.29 -2.21 30.01
C LYS A 123 19.27 -2.79 28.98
N LYS A 124 19.97 -3.88 29.34
CA LYS A 124 20.90 -4.55 28.43
C LYS A 124 20.19 -5.14 27.22
N ASN A 125 19.07 -5.83 27.43
CA ASN A 125 18.28 -6.44 26.37
C ASN A 125 17.70 -5.38 25.43
N VAL A 126 17.14 -4.29 25.98
CA VAL A 126 16.62 -3.14 25.22
C VAL A 126 17.70 -2.52 24.34
N GLN A 127 18.89 -2.25 24.90
CA GLN A 127 19.99 -1.69 24.13
C GLN A 127 20.39 -2.63 22.99
N GLN A 128 20.51 -3.94 23.28
CA GLN A 128 20.89 -4.93 22.29
C GLN A 128 19.90 -5.00 21.11
N VAL A 129 18.59 -5.06 21.37
CA VAL A 129 17.59 -5.12 20.29
C VAL A 129 17.47 -3.79 19.56
N ALA A 130 17.60 -2.67 20.25
CA ALA A 130 17.59 -1.35 19.63
C ALA A 130 18.76 -1.17 18.65
N ASP A 131 19.95 -1.69 18.99
CA ASP A 131 21.11 -1.67 18.10
C ASP A 131 20.91 -2.56 16.85
N ILE A 132 20.24 -3.71 17.00
CA ILE A 132 19.90 -4.61 15.88
C ILE A 132 19.03 -3.89 14.85
N VAL A 133 18.10 -3.06 15.28
CA VAL A 133 17.18 -2.31 14.42
C VAL A 133 17.64 -0.88 14.10
N ASP A 134 18.87 -0.52 14.43
CA ASP A 134 19.49 0.82 14.26
C ASP A 134 18.72 1.95 14.97
N MET A 135 18.17 1.68 16.16
CA MET A 135 17.41 2.64 16.98
C MET A 135 18.08 2.99 18.32
N GLY A 136 19.26 2.42 18.61
CA GLY A 136 19.97 2.64 19.88
C GLY A 136 20.23 4.10 20.23
N HIS A 137 20.43 4.96 19.23
CA HIS A 137 20.65 6.40 19.40
C HIS A 137 19.36 7.21 19.70
N LEU A 138 18.17 6.60 19.59
CA LEU A 138 16.86 7.23 19.78
C LEU A 138 16.10 6.72 21.01
N LEU A 139 16.74 5.93 21.90
CA LEU A 139 16.07 5.33 23.06
C LEU A 139 15.34 6.33 23.97
N HIS A 140 15.81 7.57 24.03
CA HIS A 140 15.21 8.64 24.85
C HIS A 140 14.22 9.53 24.07
N SER A 141 14.04 9.30 22.77
CA SER A 141 13.08 10.04 21.93
C SER A 141 11.66 9.55 22.16
N SER A 142 10.68 10.42 21.94
CA SER A 142 9.27 10.02 21.92
C SER A 142 8.95 9.23 20.67
N PRO A 143 8.20 8.09 20.74
CA PRO A 143 7.73 7.36 19.57
C PRO A 143 6.93 8.23 18.59
N TYR A 144 6.24 9.26 19.08
CA TYR A 144 5.44 10.17 18.25
C TYR A 144 6.27 11.13 17.38
N GLU A 145 7.56 11.31 17.70
CA GLU A 145 8.47 12.15 16.93
C GLU A 145 9.18 11.38 15.79
N LEU A 146 8.99 10.05 15.75
CA LEU A 146 9.65 9.16 14.81
C LEU A 146 8.96 9.17 13.43
N SER A 147 9.75 8.93 12.38
CA SER A 147 9.22 8.61 11.05
C SER A 147 8.53 7.24 11.03
N GLY A 148 7.66 6.97 10.05
CA GLY A 148 6.96 5.68 9.93
C GLY A 148 7.90 4.48 9.93
N GLY A 149 9.01 4.54 9.20
CA GLY A 149 10.01 3.47 9.18
C GLY A 149 10.76 3.31 10.52
N GLN A 150 11.02 4.41 11.25
CA GLN A 150 11.59 4.35 12.60
C GLN A 150 10.60 3.73 13.59
N LYS A 151 9.32 4.11 13.53
CA LYS A 151 8.25 3.53 14.33
C LYS A 151 8.17 2.02 14.15
N GLN A 152 8.20 1.56 12.90
CA GLN A 152 8.19 0.14 12.59
C GLN A 152 9.41 -0.60 13.16
N ARG A 153 10.62 -0.01 13.11
CA ARG A 153 11.82 -0.59 13.72
C ARG A 153 11.70 -0.71 15.23
N VAL A 154 11.08 0.28 15.88
CA VAL A 154 10.80 0.21 17.35
C VAL A 154 9.81 -0.92 17.64
N ALA A 155 8.72 -1.05 16.86
CA ALA A 155 7.79 -2.16 17.01
C ALA A 155 8.49 -3.52 16.83
N PHE A 156 9.41 -3.65 15.85
CA PHE A 156 10.23 -4.86 15.69
C PHE A 156 11.09 -5.14 16.92
N ALA A 157 11.75 -4.13 17.48
CA ALA A 157 12.56 -4.29 18.68
C ALA A 157 11.72 -4.74 19.88
N GLY A 158 10.54 -4.13 20.09
CA GLY A 158 9.61 -4.47 21.16
C GLY A 158 9.11 -5.93 21.09
N VAL A 159 8.98 -6.47 19.86
CA VAL A 159 8.59 -7.87 19.66
C VAL A 159 9.79 -8.83 19.83
N MET A 160 11.00 -8.39 19.50
CA MET A 160 12.20 -9.22 19.57
C MET A 160 12.80 -9.36 20.96
N VAL A 161 12.54 -8.40 21.85
CA VAL A 161 13.21 -8.32 23.17
C VAL A 161 12.96 -9.55 24.05
N ASN A 162 11.83 -10.24 23.89
CA ASN A 162 11.46 -11.46 24.61
C ASN A 162 11.94 -12.76 23.95
N ASN A 163 12.75 -12.68 22.92
CA ASN A 163 13.31 -13.87 22.25
C ASN A 163 12.28 -14.91 21.79
N VAL A 164 11.11 -14.48 21.29
CA VAL A 164 10.05 -15.33 20.78
C VAL A 164 10.54 -16.29 19.68
N LYS A 165 9.86 -17.42 19.46
CA LYS A 165 10.21 -18.41 18.43
C LYS A 165 9.70 -18.03 17.04
N ALA A 166 8.50 -17.46 16.98
CA ALA A 166 7.89 -16.99 15.73
C ALA A 166 7.66 -15.47 15.75
N LEU A 167 7.85 -14.85 14.62
CA LEU A 167 7.52 -13.45 14.35
C LEU A 167 6.41 -13.41 13.29
N LEU A 168 5.29 -12.83 13.66
CA LEU A 168 4.16 -12.58 12.77
C LEU A 168 4.15 -11.10 12.38
N PHE A 169 4.18 -10.82 11.09
CA PHE A 169 4.08 -9.49 10.52
C PHE A 169 2.76 -9.37 9.76
N ASP A 170 1.86 -8.53 10.24
CA ASP A 170 0.57 -8.28 9.57
C ASP A 170 0.66 -6.97 8.79
N GLU A 171 0.75 -7.08 7.48
CA GLU A 171 0.93 -6.00 6.50
C GLU A 171 2.08 -5.02 6.86
N PRO A 172 3.31 -5.51 7.05
CA PRO A 172 4.43 -4.68 7.51
C PRO A 172 4.85 -3.60 6.51
N LEU A 173 4.38 -3.65 5.27
CA LEU A 173 4.68 -2.66 4.25
C LEU A 173 3.60 -1.58 4.12
N ALA A 174 2.48 -1.69 4.85
CA ALA A 174 1.42 -0.71 4.82
C ALA A 174 1.95 0.68 5.24
N ASN A 175 1.55 1.73 4.53
CA ASN A 175 1.93 3.12 4.81
C ASN A 175 3.44 3.46 4.71
N LEU A 176 4.28 2.54 4.22
CA LEU A 176 5.70 2.81 3.97
C LEU A 176 5.92 3.24 2.50
N ASP A 177 6.83 4.19 2.32
CA ASP A 177 7.37 4.44 0.98
C ASP A 177 8.19 3.23 0.48
N PRO A 178 8.38 3.07 -0.84
CA PRO A 178 8.97 1.86 -1.41
C PRO A 178 10.39 1.54 -0.89
N ALA A 179 11.24 2.54 -0.68
CA ALA A 179 12.60 2.33 -0.17
C ALA A 179 12.59 1.90 1.30
N THR A 180 11.73 2.53 2.12
CA THR A 180 11.54 2.13 3.52
C THR A 180 10.97 0.71 3.61
N GLY A 181 10.00 0.36 2.74
CA GLY A 181 9.46 -1.00 2.63
C GLY A 181 10.55 -2.04 2.32
N LYS A 182 11.43 -1.74 1.35
CA LYS A 182 12.58 -2.59 1.02
C LYS A 182 13.50 -2.80 2.24
N THR A 183 13.81 -1.72 2.96
CA THR A 183 14.61 -1.78 4.19
C THR A 183 13.95 -2.62 5.28
N ALA A 184 12.62 -2.58 5.40
CA ALA A 184 11.86 -3.40 6.35
C ALA A 184 11.98 -4.89 6.01
N ILE A 185 11.84 -5.28 4.75
CA ILE A 185 12.03 -6.68 4.30
C ILE A 185 13.49 -7.14 4.50
N ASP A 186 14.47 -6.27 4.25
CA ASP A 186 15.89 -6.56 4.54
C ASP A 186 16.12 -6.82 6.03
N LEU A 187 15.51 -6.04 6.90
CA LEU A 187 15.59 -6.23 8.35
C LEU A 187 14.95 -7.56 8.78
N ILE A 188 13.76 -7.88 8.27
CA ILE A 188 13.08 -9.16 8.54
C ILE A 188 13.95 -10.34 8.08
N ASP A 189 14.54 -10.25 6.89
CA ASP A 189 15.44 -11.29 6.36
C ASP A 189 16.70 -11.47 7.22
N ARG A 190 17.33 -10.37 7.63
CA ARG A 190 18.47 -10.36 8.54
C ARG A 190 18.15 -11.00 9.88
N ILE A 191 17.02 -10.66 10.49
CA ILE A 191 16.55 -11.22 11.76
C ILE A 191 16.30 -12.72 11.62
N GLN A 192 15.59 -13.14 10.57
CA GLN A 192 15.31 -14.55 10.34
C GLN A 192 16.58 -15.38 10.23
N LYS A 193 17.56 -14.93 9.42
CA LYS A 193 18.82 -15.65 9.18
C LYS A 193 19.75 -15.64 10.41
N GLN A 194 19.90 -14.49 11.05
CA GLN A 194 20.85 -14.32 12.15
C GLN A 194 20.39 -15.00 13.44
N TYR A 195 19.07 -15.01 13.69
CA TYR A 195 18.50 -15.54 14.94
C TYR A 195 17.70 -16.82 14.73
N ASN A 196 17.73 -17.38 13.52
CA ASN A 196 16.99 -18.60 13.13
C ASN A 196 15.51 -18.56 13.57
N LYS A 197 14.86 -17.40 13.40
CA LYS A 197 13.44 -17.21 13.76
C LYS A 197 12.53 -17.77 12.68
N THR A 198 11.39 -18.31 13.10
CA THR A 198 10.30 -18.57 12.18
C THR A 198 9.59 -17.26 11.88
N VAL A 199 9.35 -16.97 10.61
CA VAL A 199 8.75 -15.71 10.17
C VAL A 199 7.50 -16.00 9.35
N VAL A 200 6.40 -15.39 9.74
CA VAL A 200 5.14 -15.38 8.99
C VAL A 200 4.82 -13.95 8.59
N ILE A 201 4.72 -13.69 7.29
CA ILE A 201 4.39 -12.38 6.75
C ILE A 201 3.02 -12.49 6.08
N ILE A 202 2.07 -11.64 6.48
CA ILE A 202 0.80 -11.46 5.78
C ILE A 202 0.94 -10.18 4.97
N GLU A 203 0.83 -10.26 3.65
CA GLU A 203 1.01 -9.10 2.78
C GLU A 203 0.21 -9.19 1.47
N HIS A 204 -0.14 -8.03 0.91
CA HIS A 204 -0.75 -7.91 -0.40
C HIS A 204 0.28 -7.66 -1.51
N ARG A 205 1.39 -6.99 -1.17
CA ARG A 205 2.46 -6.61 -2.10
C ARG A 205 3.46 -7.75 -2.28
N LEU A 206 3.05 -8.79 -3.00
CA LEU A 206 3.82 -10.01 -3.24
C LEU A 206 5.25 -9.72 -3.75
N GLU A 207 5.38 -8.89 -4.78
CA GLU A 207 6.66 -8.57 -5.41
C GLU A 207 7.64 -7.89 -4.45
N ASP A 208 7.15 -7.05 -3.52
CA ASP A 208 8.00 -6.37 -2.56
C ASP A 208 8.57 -7.33 -1.52
N VAL A 209 7.83 -8.37 -1.14
CA VAL A 209 8.31 -9.41 -0.22
C VAL A 209 9.27 -10.37 -0.93
N LEU A 210 8.97 -10.75 -2.19
CA LEU A 210 9.81 -11.65 -3.01
C LEU A 210 11.16 -11.04 -3.41
N TYR A 211 11.40 -9.78 -3.07
CA TYR A 211 12.74 -9.18 -3.14
C TYR A 211 13.77 -9.95 -2.29
N ARG A 212 13.32 -10.64 -1.22
CA ARG A 212 14.12 -11.55 -0.41
C ARG A 212 13.55 -12.95 -0.44
N HIS A 213 14.39 -13.93 -0.16
CA HIS A 213 14.01 -15.34 -0.16
C HIS A 213 12.82 -15.59 0.79
N VAL A 214 11.85 -16.36 0.30
CA VAL A 214 10.71 -16.90 1.04
C VAL A 214 10.69 -18.40 0.78
N ASP A 215 10.58 -19.22 1.83
CA ASP A 215 10.58 -20.68 1.67
C ASP A 215 9.29 -21.15 1.00
N ARG A 216 8.14 -20.54 1.37
CA ARG A 216 6.82 -20.99 0.94
C ARG A 216 5.82 -19.84 0.92
N ILE A 217 4.90 -19.90 -0.04
CA ILE A 217 3.76 -18.96 -0.13
C ILE A 217 2.46 -19.74 0.08
N ILE A 218 1.64 -19.25 1.01
CA ILE A 218 0.31 -19.77 1.31
C ILE A 218 -0.70 -18.79 0.72
N VAL A 219 -1.53 -19.27 -0.18
CA VAL A 219 -2.59 -18.46 -0.79
C VAL A 219 -3.91 -18.80 -0.12
N VAL A 220 -4.52 -17.78 0.50
CA VAL A 220 -5.82 -17.88 1.18
C VAL A 220 -6.89 -17.20 0.32
N SER A 221 -7.96 -17.93 0.00
CA SER A 221 -9.12 -17.41 -0.71
C SER A 221 -10.40 -18.00 -0.13
N GLU A 222 -11.42 -17.18 0.08
CA GLU A 222 -12.71 -17.59 0.63
C GLU A 222 -12.59 -18.43 1.91
N GLY A 223 -11.68 -18.05 2.80
CA GLY A 223 -11.44 -18.75 4.07
C GLY A 223 -10.75 -20.11 3.95
N ARG A 224 -10.19 -20.46 2.80
CA ARG A 224 -9.50 -21.73 2.54
C ARG A 224 -8.07 -21.50 2.05
N ILE A 225 -7.19 -22.45 2.34
CA ILE A 225 -5.87 -22.51 1.68
C ILE A 225 -6.09 -23.13 0.29
N VAL A 226 -5.84 -22.33 -0.74
CA VAL A 226 -5.99 -22.75 -2.15
C VAL A 226 -4.66 -23.13 -2.80
N ALA A 227 -3.54 -22.68 -2.22
CA ALA A 227 -2.19 -23.10 -2.61
C ALA A 227 -1.25 -22.98 -1.41
N ASP A 228 -0.26 -23.86 -1.36
CA ASP A 228 0.82 -23.90 -0.37
C ASP A 228 2.05 -24.50 -1.07
N MET A 229 2.92 -23.63 -1.61
CA MET A 229 4.01 -24.05 -2.49
C MET A 229 5.18 -23.07 -2.50
N SER A 230 6.29 -23.44 -3.14
CA SER A 230 7.43 -22.54 -3.34
C SER A 230 7.05 -21.33 -4.21
N PRO A 231 7.77 -20.20 -4.11
CA PRO A 231 7.57 -19.06 -5.00
C PRO A 231 7.65 -19.43 -6.50
N ASP A 232 8.62 -20.25 -6.89
CA ASP A 232 8.80 -20.71 -8.28
C ASP A 232 7.57 -21.48 -8.78
N ALA A 233 7.10 -22.45 -8.00
CA ALA A 233 5.92 -23.24 -8.32
C ALA A 233 4.66 -22.38 -8.43
N LEU A 234 4.51 -21.38 -7.55
CA LEU A 234 3.33 -20.49 -7.55
C LEU A 234 3.28 -19.60 -8.80
N ILE A 235 4.40 -19.00 -9.18
CA ILE A 235 4.47 -18.16 -10.38
C ILE A 235 4.28 -19.01 -11.64
N ALA A 236 4.87 -20.22 -11.68
CA ALA A 236 4.68 -21.17 -12.79
C ALA A 236 3.22 -21.65 -12.91
N ALA A 237 2.53 -21.85 -11.79
CA ALA A 237 1.11 -22.26 -11.80
C ALA A 237 0.16 -21.20 -12.40
N GLY A 238 0.54 -19.91 -12.40
CA GLY A 238 -0.24 -18.80 -13.01
C GLY A 238 -1.64 -18.62 -12.44
N ILE A 239 -1.85 -18.95 -11.16
CA ILE A 239 -3.17 -18.90 -10.51
C ILE A 239 -3.47 -17.53 -9.89
N LEU A 240 -2.46 -16.70 -9.62
CA LEU A 240 -2.58 -15.45 -8.89
C LEU A 240 -3.59 -14.48 -9.51
N PRO A 241 -3.58 -14.19 -10.83
CA PRO A 241 -4.54 -13.25 -11.42
C PRO A 241 -5.99 -13.73 -11.27
N LYS A 242 -6.24 -15.04 -11.39
CA LYS A 242 -7.58 -15.63 -11.22
C LYS A 242 -8.13 -15.48 -9.80
N LEU A 243 -7.23 -15.30 -8.83
CA LEU A 243 -7.55 -15.09 -7.42
C LEU A 243 -7.57 -13.60 -7.03
N GLY A 244 -7.44 -12.68 -8.00
CA GLY A 244 -7.37 -11.25 -7.74
C GLY A 244 -6.11 -10.81 -7.02
N ILE A 245 -4.99 -11.54 -7.22
CA ILE A 245 -3.67 -11.22 -6.64
C ILE A 245 -2.75 -10.81 -7.80
N ARG A 246 -2.11 -9.65 -7.66
CA ARG A 246 -1.16 -9.16 -8.66
C ARG A 246 0.08 -10.06 -8.71
N GLU A 247 0.45 -10.46 -9.91
CA GLU A 247 1.74 -11.10 -10.16
C GLU A 247 2.88 -10.07 -10.18
N PRO A 248 4.13 -10.48 -9.91
CA PRO A 248 5.28 -9.62 -10.12
C PRO A 248 5.37 -9.13 -11.58
N LEU A 249 5.68 -7.84 -11.78
CA LEU A 249 5.72 -7.23 -13.12
C LEU A 249 6.69 -7.93 -14.05
N TYR A 250 7.86 -8.36 -13.55
CA TYR A 250 8.81 -9.12 -14.36
C TYR A 250 8.22 -10.46 -14.85
N ALA A 251 7.40 -11.15 -14.05
CA ALA A 251 6.77 -12.40 -14.45
C ALA A 251 5.69 -12.16 -15.53
N THR A 252 4.92 -11.07 -15.39
CA THR A 252 3.95 -10.64 -16.41
C THR A 252 4.67 -10.29 -17.73
N ALA A 253 5.82 -9.59 -17.67
CA ALA A 253 6.61 -9.28 -18.87
C ALA A 253 7.14 -10.53 -19.58
N LEU A 254 7.56 -11.55 -18.83
CA LEU A 254 7.93 -12.85 -19.41
C LEU A 254 6.77 -13.48 -20.18
N LYS A 255 5.56 -13.47 -19.61
CA LYS A 255 4.36 -13.99 -20.27
C LYS A 255 4.03 -13.23 -21.56
N TYR A 256 4.14 -11.90 -21.54
CA TYR A 256 3.93 -11.05 -22.73
C TYR A 256 4.97 -11.30 -23.81
N ALA A 257 6.18 -11.64 -23.45
CA ALA A 257 7.21 -12.09 -24.39
C ALA A 257 7.02 -13.54 -24.87
N GLY A 258 5.90 -14.20 -24.54
CA GLY A 258 5.59 -15.57 -24.96
C GLY A 258 6.44 -16.64 -24.25
N VAL A 259 6.95 -16.33 -23.07
CA VAL A 259 7.66 -17.30 -22.22
C VAL A 259 6.63 -18.14 -21.46
N THR A 260 6.69 -19.46 -21.58
CA THR A 260 6.00 -20.38 -20.68
C THR A 260 6.82 -20.51 -19.41
N ILE A 261 6.33 -19.96 -18.31
CA ILE A 261 7.06 -20.00 -17.03
C ILE A 261 6.93 -21.39 -16.44
N THR A 262 8.08 -22.05 -16.21
CA THR A 262 8.23 -23.32 -15.49
C THR A 262 9.04 -23.10 -14.23
N GLU A 263 9.05 -24.05 -13.31
CA GLU A 263 9.87 -23.95 -12.09
C GLU A 263 11.38 -23.84 -12.39
N GLU A 264 11.85 -24.41 -13.49
CA GLU A 264 13.25 -24.36 -13.94
C GLU A 264 13.73 -22.95 -14.30
N ILE A 265 12.80 -22.02 -14.56
CA ILE A 265 13.12 -20.61 -14.84
C ILE A 265 13.43 -19.83 -13.56
N HIS A 266 13.09 -20.40 -12.39
CA HIS A 266 13.27 -19.75 -11.08
C HIS A 266 12.69 -18.35 -11.00
N ALA A 267 11.47 -18.18 -11.52
CA ALA A 267 10.77 -16.90 -11.58
C ALA A 267 10.13 -16.46 -10.24
N GLY A 268 10.36 -17.19 -9.17
CA GLY A 268 9.93 -16.82 -7.81
C GLY A 268 10.64 -15.60 -7.24
N GLN A 269 11.84 -15.28 -7.77
CA GLN A 269 12.58 -14.06 -7.44
C GLN A 269 13.28 -13.53 -8.70
N MET A 270 13.32 -12.20 -8.84
CA MET A 270 14.02 -11.56 -9.98
C MET A 270 15.53 -11.93 -10.00
N GLN A 271 16.16 -12.05 -8.83
CA GLN A 271 17.60 -12.32 -8.70
C GLN A 271 18.00 -13.76 -9.03
N THR A 272 17.06 -14.70 -8.97
CA THR A 272 17.31 -16.13 -9.26
C THR A 272 16.84 -16.55 -10.65
N LEU A 273 16.28 -15.61 -11.41
CA LEU A 273 15.73 -15.87 -12.73
C LEU A 273 16.81 -16.40 -13.69
N GLU A 274 16.56 -17.55 -14.32
CA GLU A 274 17.43 -18.15 -15.34
C GLU A 274 17.32 -17.38 -16.67
N LEU A 275 18.05 -16.27 -16.75
CA LEU A 275 17.97 -15.31 -17.86
C LEU A 275 18.29 -15.91 -19.23
N ASP A 276 19.21 -16.86 -19.30
CA ASP A 276 19.60 -17.50 -20.56
C ASP A 276 18.41 -18.24 -21.24
N MET A 277 17.43 -18.68 -20.45
CA MET A 277 16.23 -19.36 -20.97
C MET A 277 15.18 -18.39 -21.54
N VAL A 278 15.24 -17.11 -21.21
CA VAL A 278 14.16 -16.16 -21.50
C VAL A 278 14.61 -14.94 -22.30
N LYS A 279 15.92 -14.66 -22.32
CA LYS A 279 16.54 -13.46 -22.88
C LYS A 279 16.16 -13.22 -24.34
N ASP A 280 16.28 -14.22 -25.20
CA ASP A 280 16.03 -14.06 -26.64
C ASP A 280 14.57 -13.67 -26.91
N LYS A 281 13.63 -14.29 -26.20
CA LYS A 281 12.20 -13.95 -26.32
C LYS A 281 11.90 -12.53 -25.85
N LEU A 282 12.56 -12.06 -24.78
CA LEU A 282 12.42 -10.67 -24.30
C LEU A 282 12.95 -9.66 -25.33
N LEU A 283 14.10 -9.95 -25.94
CA LEU A 283 14.71 -9.13 -26.99
C LEU A 283 13.82 -9.08 -28.24
N ASP A 284 13.33 -10.23 -28.71
CA ASP A 284 12.45 -10.33 -29.88
C ASP A 284 11.13 -9.59 -29.62
N TRP A 285 10.54 -9.78 -28.44
CA TRP A 285 9.32 -9.08 -28.06
C TRP A 285 9.53 -7.57 -28.06
N HIS A 286 10.59 -7.08 -27.40
CA HIS A 286 10.92 -5.65 -27.35
C HIS A 286 11.14 -5.07 -28.76
N ALA A 287 11.89 -5.76 -29.61
CA ALA A 287 12.15 -5.33 -30.99
C ALA A 287 10.89 -5.29 -31.88
N SER A 288 9.87 -6.10 -31.55
CA SER A 288 8.61 -6.14 -32.29
C SER A 288 7.68 -4.96 -31.98
N ARG A 289 7.96 -4.18 -30.91
CA ARG A 289 7.10 -3.07 -30.47
C ARG A 289 7.40 -1.78 -31.21
N LYS A 290 6.36 -0.96 -31.35
CA LYS A 290 6.47 0.38 -31.95
C LYS A 290 6.79 1.40 -30.85
N PRO A 291 7.50 2.49 -31.19
CA PRO A 291 7.72 3.58 -30.24
C PRO A 291 6.39 4.16 -29.72
N ALA A 292 6.36 4.53 -28.45
CA ALA A 292 5.23 5.20 -27.85
C ALA A 292 4.81 6.46 -28.61
N LYS A 293 3.51 6.72 -28.68
CA LYS A 293 3.01 8.00 -29.20
C LYS A 293 3.39 9.12 -28.22
N GLN A 294 3.92 10.22 -28.74
CA GLN A 294 4.14 11.41 -27.92
C GLN A 294 2.80 11.95 -27.42
N PRO A 295 2.72 12.37 -26.13
CA PRO A 295 1.50 12.97 -25.59
C PRO A 295 1.16 14.28 -26.33
N GLU A 296 -0.13 14.50 -26.55
CA GLU A 296 -0.62 15.74 -27.15
C GLU A 296 -0.39 16.92 -26.20
N GLU A 297 0.06 18.06 -26.74
CA GLU A 297 0.14 19.29 -25.96
C GLU A 297 -1.26 19.80 -25.62
N ARG A 298 -1.55 19.93 -24.32
CA ARG A 298 -2.82 20.45 -23.79
C ARG A 298 -2.56 21.75 -23.01
N PRO A 299 -3.54 22.66 -22.90
CA PRO A 299 -3.35 23.90 -22.16
C PRO A 299 -3.19 23.63 -20.65
N PRO A 300 -2.43 24.47 -19.93
CA PRO A 300 -2.30 24.38 -18.50
C PRO A 300 -3.62 24.72 -17.79
N ILE A 301 -4.05 23.86 -16.86
CA ILE A 301 -5.23 24.09 -16.02
C ILE A 301 -4.86 24.56 -14.62
N LEU A 302 -3.78 24.02 -14.06
CA LEU A 302 -3.28 24.36 -12.72
C LEU A 302 -1.77 24.58 -12.78
N GLU A 303 -1.34 25.78 -12.37
CA GLU A 303 0.08 26.12 -12.27
C GLU A 303 0.40 26.56 -10.84
N VAL A 304 1.54 26.13 -10.35
CA VAL A 304 2.12 26.57 -9.08
C VAL A 304 3.49 27.16 -9.41
N ARG A 305 3.79 28.36 -8.92
CA ARG A 305 5.03 29.09 -9.20
C ARG A 305 5.69 29.52 -7.90
N ASP A 306 6.93 29.07 -7.68
CA ASP A 306 7.83 29.45 -6.58
C ASP A 306 7.17 29.38 -5.19
N LEU A 307 6.37 28.33 -4.98
CA LEU A 307 5.56 28.15 -3.79
C LEU A 307 6.41 27.83 -2.57
N ASN A 308 6.23 28.63 -1.50
CA ASN A 308 6.88 28.40 -0.21
C ASN A 308 5.85 28.29 0.90
N PHE A 309 6.04 27.28 1.78
CA PHE A 309 5.15 27.06 2.90
C PHE A 309 5.86 26.45 4.11
N GLN A 310 5.46 26.88 5.32
CA GLN A 310 5.88 26.31 6.61
C GLN A 310 4.73 26.44 7.64
N TYR A 311 4.56 25.41 8.48
CA TYR A 311 3.61 25.46 9.60
C TYR A 311 4.16 26.27 10.78
N THR A 312 5.46 26.15 11.01
CA THR A 312 6.18 26.83 12.10
C THR A 312 7.47 27.45 11.57
N ARG A 313 8.02 28.44 12.27
CA ARG A 313 9.28 29.08 11.86
C ARG A 313 10.50 28.14 11.85
N LYS A 314 10.38 26.96 12.45
CA LYS A 314 11.50 26.02 12.62
C LYS A 314 11.74 25.11 11.41
N ARG A 315 10.70 24.81 10.59
CA ARG A 315 10.81 23.84 9.51
C ARG A 315 10.05 24.32 8.28
N LYS A 316 10.76 24.55 7.19
CA LYS A 316 10.17 24.75 5.86
C LYS A 316 9.65 23.41 5.34
N ILE A 317 8.42 23.40 4.85
CA ILE A 317 7.76 22.19 4.31
C ILE A 317 7.76 22.21 2.79
N LEU A 318 7.55 23.38 2.18
CA LEU A 318 7.65 23.55 0.73
C LEU A 318 8.65 24.68 0.45
N GLN A 319 9.52 24.49 -0.54
CA GLN A 319 10.61 25.40 -0.86
C GLN A 319 10.72 25.55 -2.38
N ASP A 320 10.31 26.69 -2.88
CA ASP A 320 10.39 27.10 -4.29
C ASP A 320 9.78 26.03 -5.24
N VAL A 321 8.59 25.50 -4.87
CA VAL A 321 7.94 24.47 -5.66
C VAL A 321 7.21 25.10 -6.84
N SER A 322 7.58 24.69 -8.05
CA SER A 322 6.93 25.10 -9.30
C SER A 322 6.53 23.88 -10.11
N LEU A 323 5.26 23.80 -10.54
CA LEU A 323 4.73 22.71 -11.36
C LEU A 323 3.60 23.20 -12.26
N CYS A 324 3.35 22.43 -13.33
CA CYS A 324 2.29 22.71 -14.30
C CYS A 324 1.53 21.41 -14.58
N ILE A 325 0.19 21.45 -14.46
CA ILE A 325 -0.72 20.36 -14.76
C ILE A 325 -1.62 20.80 -15.90
N ARG A 326 -1.76 19.94 -16.91
CA ARG A 326 -2.50 20.23 -18.12
C ARG A 326 -3.94 19.72 -18.03
N GLU A 327 -4.85 20.30 -18.80
CA GLU A 327 -6.25 19.89 -18.83
C GLU A 327 -6.41 18.44 -19.27
N GLY A 328 -7.21 17.67 -18.52
CA GLY A 328 -7.46 16.24 -18.79
C GLY A 328 -6.25 15.33 -18.58
N GLU A 329 -5.21 15.78 -17.88
CA GLU A 329 -4.11 14.90 -17.47
C GLU A 329 -4.46 14.04 -16.25
N MET A 330 -3.87 12.83 -16.19
CA MET A 330 -3.69 12.07 -14.97
C MET A 330 -2.23 12.19 -14.52
N VAL A 331 -2.02 12.80 -13.35
CA VAL A 331 -0.68 13.12 -12.83
C VAL A 331 -0.50 12.50 -11.47
N SER A 332 0.66 11.90 -11.21
CA SER A 332 1.06 11.47 -9.86
C SER A 332 2.03 12.45 -9.21
N ILE A 333 1.83 12.73 -7.92
CA ILE A 333 2.83 13.38 -7.05
C ILE A 333 3.40 12.31 -6.12
N VAL A 334 4.69 12.04 -6.26
CA VAL A 334 5.39 10.98 -5.54
C VAL A 334 6.57 11.54 -4.74
N GLY A 335 7.18 10.72 -3.88
CA GLY A 335 8.35 11.09 -3.08
C GLY A 335 8.27 10.61 -1.64
N THR A 336 9.30 10.94 -0.85
CA THR A 336 9.45 10.49 0.55
C THR A 336 8.24 10.81 1.42
N ASN A 337 8.00 9.98 2.43
CA ASN A 337 7.03 10.30 3.48
C ASN A 337 7.48 11.56 4.23
N GLY A 338 6.55 12.51 4.41
CA GLY A 338 6.86 13.82 5.00
C GLY A 338 7.53 14.84 4.07
N ALA A 339 7.69 14.56 2.77
CA ALA A 339 8.26 15.49 1.79
C ALA A 339 7.40 16.72 1.49
N GLY A 340 6.14 16.76 1.96
CA GLY A 340 5.25 17.90 1.76
C GLY A 340 4.15 17.68 0.71
N LYS A 341 3.99 16.47 0.15
CA LYS A 341 2.99 16.15 -0.90
C LYS A 341 1.55 16.55 -0.51
N SER A 342 1.04 16.02 0.60
CA SER A 342 -0.31 16.37 1.10
C SER A 342 -0.40 17.84 1.54
N THR A 343 0.72 18.44 1.99
CA THR A 343 0.77 19.88 2.30
C THR A 343 0.62 20.72 1.02
N LEU A 344 1.27 20.33 -0.06
CA LEU A 344 1.11 20.97 -1.37
C LEU A 344 -0.35 20.95 -1.82
N ALA A 345 -1.03 19.81 -1.73
CA ALA A 345 -2.46 19.71 -2.03
C ALA A 345 -3.32 20.63 -1.13
N LYS A 346 -3.03 20.68 0.18
CA LYS A 346 -3.72 21.57 1.13
C LYS A 346 -3.53 23.04 0.80
N VAL A 347 -2.34 23.45 0.35
CA VAL A 347 -2.07 24.82 -0.11
C VAL A 347 -2.84 25.12 -1.39
N ILE A 348 -2.82 24.21 -2.37
CA ILE A 348 -3.55 24.36 -3.64
C ILE A 348 -5.06 24.51 -3.36
N CYS A 349 -5.63 23.70 -2.47
CA CYS A 349 -7.04 23.76 -2.08
C CYS A 349 -7.39 24.96 -1.16
N GLY A 350 -6.38 25.70 -0.67
CA GLY A 350 -6.57 26.86 0.21
C GLY A 350 -6.85 26.52 1.66
N PHE A 351 -6.67 25.25 2.11
CA PHE A 351 -6.81 24.88 3.53
C PHE A 351 -5.74 25.53 4.41
N VAL A 352 -4.59 25.82 3.83
CA VAL A 352 -3.50 26.59 4.45
C VAL A 352 -2.98 27.60 3.44
N LYS A 353 -2.57 28.81 3.92
CA LYS A 353 -2.13 29.91 3.07
C LYS A 353 -0.60 29.87 2.93
N GLN A 354 -0.09 29.92 1.69
CA GLN A 354 1.33 30.01 1.38
C GLN A 354 1.96 31.29 1.93
N GLN A 355 3.27 31.28 2.19
CA GLN A 355 4.04 32.48 2.55
C GLN A 355 4.44 33.29 1.31
N SER A 356 4.77 32.62 0.21
CA SER A 356 5.09 33.24 -1.08
C SER A 356 4.80 32.30 -2.24
N GLY A 357 4.84 32.81 -3.45
CA GLY A 357 4.53 32.10 -4.68
C GLY A 357 3.08 32.24 -5.10
N ASP A 358 2.81 31.84 -6.33
CA ASP A 358 1.52 31.98 -6.98
C ASP A 358 0.90 30.64 -7.34
N ILE A 359 -0.43 30.56 -7.21
CA ILE A 359 -1.23 29.45 -7.71
C ILE A 359 -2.20 30.02 -8.74
N LEU A 360 -2.11 29.48 -9.97
CA LEU A 360 -2.96 29.91 -11.07
C LEU A 360 -3.87 28.76 -11.48
N PHE A 361 -5.12 29.11 -11.74
CA PHE A 361 -6.12 28.19 -12.31
C PHE A 361 -6.60 28.77 -13.64
N GLU A 362 -6.42 28.03 -14.75
CA GLU A 362 -6.69 28.52 -16.11
C GLU A 362 -6.02 29.88 -16.37
N GLY A 363 -4.76 30.02 -15.94
CA GLY A 363 -3.95 31.23 -16.10
C GLY A 363 -4.31 32.39 -15.17
N LYS A 364 -5.30 32.27 -14.29
CA LYS A 364 -5.73 33.31 -13.34
C LYS A 364 -5.26 32.99 -11.93
N PRO A 365 -4.64 33.97 -11.22
CA PRO A 365 -4.26 33.78 -9.81
C PRO A 365 -5.47 33.50 -8.94
N ILE A 366 -5.32 32.50 -8.04
CA ILE A 366 -6.36 32.11 -7.06
C ILE A 366 -5.88 32.28 -5.62
N ASN A 367 -4.77 32.99 -5.38
CA ASN A 367 -4.15 33.14 -4.06
C ASN A 367 -5.09 33.70 -2.98
N ASP A 368 -5.95 34.63 -3.36
CA ASP A 368 -6.89 35.32 -2.46
C ASP A 368 -8.30 34.72 -2.45
N GLU A 369 -8.53 33.68 -3.26
CA GLU A 369 -9.80 32.96 -3.26
C GLU A 369 -9.97 32.15 -1.96
N THR A 370 -11.19 32.17 -1.44
CA THR A 370 -11.60 31.38 -0.28
C THR A 370 -11.64 29.87 -0.63
N ILE A 371 -11.64 29.01 0.39
CA ILE A 371 -11.84 27.57 0.22
C ILE A 371 -13.14 27.28 -0.57
N LYS A 372 -14.21 28.05 -0.30
CA LYS A 372 -15.50 27.92 -0.98
C LYS A 372 -15.38 28.18 -2.48
N GLU A 373 -14.66 29.23 -2.89
CA GLU A 373 -14.44 29.57 -4.29
C GLU A 373 -13.55 28.55 -5.00
N ARG A 374 -12.44 28.13 -4.36
CA ARG A 374 -11.54 27.08 -4.91
C ARG A 374 -12.25 25.75 -5.06
N SER A 375 -13.15 25.39 -4.13
CA SER A 375 -13.88 24.11 -4.17
C SER A 375 -14.91 24.00 -5.32
N LEU A 376 -15.14 25.08 -6.08
CA LEU A 376 -15.88 25.02 -7.35
C LEU A 376 -15.01 24.54 -8.53
N LYS A 377 -13.70 24.61 -8.37
CA LYS A 377 -12.70 24.34 -9.41
C LYS A 377 -11.90 23.08 -9.12
N ILE A 378 -11.56 22.90 -7.84
CA ILE A 378 -10.63 21.88 -7.36
C ILE A 378 -11.31 21.08 -6.24
N GLY A 379 -11.50 19.78 -6.46
CA GLY A 379 -11.97 18.83 -5.47
C GLY A 379 -10.79 18.16 -4.75
N TYR A 380 -10.94 17.86 -3.46
CA TYR A 380 -9.93 17.15 -2.68
C TYR A 380 -10.54 15.97 -1.94
N VAL A 381 -9.98 14.79 -2.14
CA VAL A 381 -10.38 13.54 -1.48
C VAL A 381 -9.25 13.09 -0.58
N MET A 382 -9.53 12.96 0.72
CA MET A 382 -8.55 12.54 1.74
C MET A 382 -8.26 11.03 1.67
N GLN A 383 -7.13 10.64 2.23
CA GLN A 383 -6.72 9.24 2.33
C GLN A 383 -7.76 8.38 3.06
N ASN A 384 -8.20 8.80 4.24
CA ASN A 384 -9.19 8.06 5.03
C ASN A 384 -10.61 8.62 4.80
N PRO A 385 -11.52 7.86 4.17
CA PRO A 385 -12.89 8.30 3.91
C PRO A 385 -13.67 8.61 5.19
N ASN A 386 -13.39 7.95 6.32
CA ASN A 386 -14.08 8.21 7.57
C ASN A 386 -13.80 9.60 8.15
N GLN A 387 -12.73 10.28 7.73
CA GLN A 387 -12.44 11.67 8.11
C GLN A 387 -13.24 12.70 7.28
N MET A 388 -13.81 12.28 6.15
CA MET A 388 -14.61 13.14 5.27
C MET A 388 -16.11 12.97 5.50
N ILE A 389 -16.56 11.76 5.80
CA ILE A 389 -17.96 11.41 5.91
C ILE A 389 -18.58 12.07 7.15
N CYS A 390 -19.62 12.91 6.92
CA CYS A 390 -20.31 13.67 7.95
C CYS A 390 -21.76 13.22 8.19
N LYS A 391 -22.33 12.46 7.26
CA LYS A 391 -23.74 12.01 7.31
C LYS A 391 -23.81 10.49 7.46
N SER A 392 -24.94 10.00 7.95
CA SER A 392 -25.21 8.57 8.10
C SER A 392 -25.73 7.91 6.81
N MET A 393 -26.34 8.68 5.91
CA MET A 393 -26.95 8.19 4.67
C MET A 393 -26.16 8.65 3.44
N ILE A 394 -26.03 7.76 2.45
CA ILE A 394 -25.26 8.03 1.22
C ILE A 394 -25.78 9.26 0.47
N TYR A 395 -27.10 9.34 0.26
CA TYR A 395 -27.73 10.47 -0.43
C TYR A 395 -27.43 11.79 0.26
N ASP A 396 -27.57 11.83 1.59
CA ASP A 396 -27.37 13.06 2.36
C ASP A 396 -25.92 13.51 2.40
N GLU A 397 -24.98 12.57 2.38
CA GLU A 397 -23.55 12.85 2.30
C GLU A 397 -23.21 13.50 0.95
N VAL A 398 -23.67 12.91 -0.16
CA VAL A 398 -23.40 13.42 -1.50
C VAL A 398 -24.11 14.77 -1.74
N ALA A 399 -25.33 14.94 -1.22
CA ALA A 399 -26.10 16.18 -1.35
C ALA A 399 -25.56 17.34 -0.49
N LEU A 400 -24.75 17.05 0.54
CA LEU A 400 -24.36 18.00 1.57
C LEU A 400 -23.73 19.28 0.99
N GLY A 401 -22.77 19.14 0.09
CA GLY A 401 -22.05 20.27 -0.51
C GLY A 401 -22.96 21.21 -1.30
N LEU A 402 -23.93 20.67 -2.03
CA LEU A 402 -24.92 21.46 -2.80
C LEU A 402 -25.91 22.15 -1.88
N ARG A 403 -26.39 21.45 -0.82
CA ARG A 403 -27.30 22.05 0.19
C ARG A 403 -26.66 23.26 0.90
N ILE A 404 -25.40 23.13 1.33
CA ILE A 404 -24.66 24.24 1.96
C ILE A 404 -24.55 25.44 1.03
N ARG A 405 -24.57 25.23 -0.28
CA ARG A 405 -24.54 26.30 -1.29
C ARG A 405 -25.89 26.87 -1.66
N GLY A 406 -26.98 26.34 -1.09
CA GLY A 406 -28.34 26.82 -1.34
C GLY A 406 -28.88 26.43 -2.72
N VAL A 407 -28.38 25.35 -3.32
CA VAL A 407 -28.93 24.79 -4.57
C VAL A 407 -30.33 24.22 -4.26
N ASP A 408 -31.27 24.36 -5.19
CA ASP A 408 -32.62 23.85 -5.03
C ASP A 408 -32.64 22.29 -5.03
N GLU A 409 -33.59 21.72 -4.30
CA GLU A 409 -33.63 20.24 -4.08
C GLU A 409 -33.83 19.45 -5.37
N LYS A 410 -34.50 20.02 -6.40
CA LYS A 410 -34.67 19.32 -7.69
C LYS A 410 -33.33 19.18 -8.41
N THR A 411 -32.57 20.28 -8.49
CA THR A 411 -31.21 20.27 -9.07
C THR A 411 -30.27 19.38 -8.25
N ILE A 412 -30.39 19.40 -6.91
CA ILE A 412 -29.62 18.47 -6.04
C ILE A 412 -29.93 17.04 -6.40
N GLU A 413 -31.21 16.65 -6.50
CA GLU A 413 -31.58 15.27 -6.82
C GLU A 413 -31.01 14.82 -8.17
N GLU A 414 -31.09 15.66 -9.21
CA GLU A 414 -30.55 15.38 -10.53
C GLU A 414 -29.02 15.16 -10.48
N LYS A 415 -28.28 16.07 -9.84
CA LYS A 415 -26.81 16.00 -9.72
C LYS A 415 -26.36 14.82 -8.86
N VAL A 416 -27.02 14.59 -7.72
CA VAL A 416 -26.70 13.45 -6.84
C VAL A 416 -26.94 12.12 -7.55
N ASN A 417 -28.07 11.97 -8.27
CA ASN A 417 -28.33 10.75 -9.02
C ASN A 417 -27.24 10.50 -10.08
N LYS A 418 -26.84 11.54 -10.82
CA LYS A 418 -25.76 11.48 -11.80
C LYS A 418 -24.44 11.07 -11.14
N ALA A 419 -24.04 11.72 -10.05
CA ALA A 419 -22.80 11.40 -9.33
C ALA A 419 -22.81 9.97 -8.78
N LEU A 420 -23.92 9.53 -8.18
CA LEU A 420 -24.08 8.17 -7.67
C LEU A 420 -24.04 7.12 -8.80
N GLN A 421 -24.61 7.44 -9.97
CA GLN A 421 -24.56 6.56 -11.13
C GLN A 421 -23.13 6.39 -11.65
N ILE A 422 -22.40 7.50 -11.81
CA ILE A 422 -20.99 7.52 -12.23
C ILE A 422 -20.14 6.71 -11.25
N CYS A 423 -20.37 6.86 -9.92
CA CYS A 423 -19.60 6.16 -8.88
C CYS A 423 -20.05 4.71 -8.63
N GLY A 424 -21.03 4.18 -9.39
CA GLY A 424 -21.56 2.82 -9.20
C GLY A 424 -22.33 2.63 -7.88
N LEU A 425 -22.82 3.73 -7.28
CA LEU A 425 -23.51 3.73 -5.99
C LEU A 425 -25.03 3.91 -6.10
N ALA A 426 -25.59 4.02 -7.30
CA ALA A 426 -27.01 4.24 -7.53
C ALA A 426 -27.93 3.22 -6.81
N PRO A 427 -27.62 1.90 -6.79
CA PRO A 427 -28.40 0.91 -6.05
C PRO A 427 -28.43 1.14 -4.54
N PHE A 428 -27.40 1.77 -3.99
CA PHE A 428 -27.18 1.98 -2.56
C PHE A 428 -27.64 3.37 -2.07
N LYS A 429 -28.24 4.20 -2.94
CA LYS A 429 -28.65 5.61 -2.66
C LYS A 429 -29.32 5.81 -1.30
N LYS A 430 -30.16 4.86 -0.87
CA LYS A 430 -30.93 4.92 0.38
C LYS A 430 -30.32 4.12 1.54
N TRP A 431 -29.09 3.65 1.38
CA TRP A 431 -28.42 2.83 2.40
C TRP A 431 -27.65 3.69 3.39
N PRO A 432 -27.50 3.19 4.64
CA PRO A 432 -26.60 3.81 5.59
C PRO A 432 -25.15 3.55 5.20
N ILE A 433 -24.29 4.55 5.39
CA ILE A 433 -22.85 4.47 5.04
C ILE A 433 -22.14 3.41 5.91
N SER A 434 -22.64 3.15 7.11
CA SER A 434 -22.10 2.09 7.98
C SER A 434 -22.16 0.69 7.39
N ALA A 435 -23.09 0.43 6.46
CA ALA A 435 -23.22 -0.86 5.77
C ALA A 435 -22.24 -1.04 4.60
N LEU A 436 -21.45 -0.02 4.26
CA LEU A 436 -20.57 -0.03 3.11
C LEU A 436 -19.18 -0.58 3.45
N SER A 437 -18.56 -1.27 2.50
CA SER A 437 -17.13 -1.60 2.54
C SER A 437 -16.26 -0.34 2.50
N PHE A 438 -14.98 -0.46 2.84
CA PHE A 438 -14.05 0.68 2.79
C PHE A 438 -13.94 1.27 1.37
N GLY A 439 -13.83 0.44 0.34
CA GLY A 439 -13.80 0.87 -1.07
C GLY A 439 -15.08 1.60 -1.49
N GLN A 440 -16.26 1.11 -1.08
CA GLN A 440 -17.53 1.79 -1.33
C GLN A 440 -17.61 3.15 -0.59
N LYS A 441 -17.13 3.24 0.65
CA LYS A 441 -17.01 4.53 1.38
C LYS A 441 -16.10 5.51 0.64
N LYS A 442 -14.99 5.03 0.06
CA LYS A 442 -14.11 5.86 -0.79
C LYS A 442 -14.85 6.39 -2.00
N ARG A 443 -15.65 5.56 -2.68
CA ARG A 443 -16.51 6.01 -3.80
C ARG A 443 -17.57 7.04 -3.36
N VAL A 444 -18.12 6.92 -2.13
CA VAL A 444 -19.02 7.93 -1.57
C VAL A 444 -18.29 9.27 -1.40
N THR A 445 -17.08 9.28 -0.85
CA THR A 445 -16.31 10.53 -0.70
C THR A 445 -15.95 11.14 -2.06
N ILE A 446 -15.66 10.33 -3.07
CA ILE A 446 -15.44 10.83 -4.43
C ILE A 446 -16.76 11.42 -5.00
N ALA A 447 -17.89 10.73 -4.82
CA ALA A 447 -19.20 11.22 -5.28
C ALA A 447 -19.60 12.54 -4.63
N SER A 448 -19.31 12.72 -3.31
CA SER A 448 -19.61 13.96 -2.59
C SER A 448 -18.78 15.17 -3.07
N ILE A 449 -17.64 14.91 -3.69
CA ILE A 449 -16.84 15.95 -4.35
C ILE A 449 -17.26 16.11 -5.81
N LEU A 450 -17.46 15.01 -6.53
CA LEU A 450 -17.78 15.00 -7.96
C LEU A 450 -19.11 15.69 -8.26
N VAL A 451 -20.10 15.61 -7.35
CA VAL A 451 -21.40 16.30 -7.46
C VAL A 451 -21.27 17.82 -7.63
N MET A 452 -20.12 18.39 -7.22
CA MET A 452 -19.78 19.79 -7.37
C MET A 452 -19.20 20.13 -8.75
N GLU A 453 -18.95 19.10 -9.59
CA GLU A 453 -18.39 19.20 -10.95
C GLU A 453 -17.05 19.96 -11.00
N PRO A 454 -16.05 19.59 -10.16
CA PRO A 454 -14.74 20.23 -10.21
C PRO A 454 -14.02 19.86 -11.51
N LYS A 455 -13.22 20.78 -12.06
CA LYS A 455 -12.36 20.50 -13.23
C LYS A 455 -11.08 19.73 -12.87
N VAL A 456 -10.60 19.91 -11.63
CA VAL A 456 -9.43 19.19 -11.08
C VAL A 456 -9.84 18.41 -9.85
N LEU A 457 -9.50 17.14 -9.80
CA LEU A 457 -9.71 16.26 -8.65
C LEU A 457 -8.36 15.85 -8.08
N ILE A 458 -8.09 16.22 -6.83
CA ILE A 458 -6.89 15.81 -6.10
C ILE A 458 -7.27 14.67 -5.16
N LEU A 459 -6.58 13.53 -5.26
CA LEU A 459 -6.78 12.38 -4.40
C LEU A 459 -5.50 12.09 -3.60
N ASP A 460 -5.64 12.01 -2.29
CA ASP A 460 -4.54 11.66 -1.39
C ASP A 460 -4.60 10.16 -1.09
N GLU A 461 -3.63 9.39 -1.57
CA GLU A 461 -3.51 7.94 -1.44
C GLU A 461 -4.82 7.19 -1.78
N PRO A 462 -5.31 7.25 -3.04
CA PRO A 462 -6.62 6.69 -3.38
C PRO A 462 -6.71 5.18 -3.21
N THR A 463 -5.61 4.46 -3.34
CA THR A 463 -5.52 2.99 -3.31
C THR A 463 -4.90 2.42 -2.05
N ALA A 464 -4.54 3.27 -1.07
CA ALA A 464 -3.89 2.81 0.16
C ALA A 464 -4.71 1.74 0.90
N GLY A 465 -4.07 0.63 1.28
CA GLY A 465 -4.69 -0.47 2.02
C GLY A 465 -5.73 -1.27 1.22
N GLN A 466 -5.70 -1.18 -0.13
CA GLN A 466 -6.58 -1.97 -1.01
C GLN A 466 -5.84 -3.18 -1.57
N ASP A 467 -6.57 -4.29 -1.75
CA ASP A 467 -6.10 -5.40 -2.55
C ASP A 467 -6.16 -5.07 -4.06
N TYR A 468 -5.60 -5.93 -4.88
CA TYR A 468 -5.52 -5.71 -6.32
C TYR A 468 -6.88 -5.54 -7.01
N HIS A 469 -7.91 -6.29 -6.58
CA HIS A 469 -9.24 -6.17 -7.16
C HIS A 469 -9.86 -4.79 -6.89
N HIS A 470 -9.89 -4.36 -5.63
CA HIS A 470 -10.42 -3.05 -5.25
C HIS A 470 -9.56 -1.89 -5.78
N TYR A 471 -8.24 -2.09 -5.83
CA TYR A 471 -7.31 -1.18 -6.50
C TYR A 471 -7.72 -0.94 -7.95
N THR A 472 -7.87 -2.01 -8.73
CA THR A 472 -8.24 -1.93 -10.15
C THR A 472 -9.60 -1.26 -10.33
N GLU A 473 -10.60 -1.63 -9.53
CA GLU A 473 -11.92 -0.99 -9.58
C GLU A 473 -11.87 0.53 -9.36
N ILE A 474 -11.07 1.00 -8.39
CA ILE A 474 -10.92 2.44 -8.12
C ILE A 474 -10.21 3.12 -9.28
N MET A 475 -9.14 2.51 -9.80
CA MET A 475 -8.34 3.13 -10.86
C MET A 475 -9.06 3.17 -12.20
N GLU A 476 -9.76 2.12 -12.60
CA GLU A 476 -10.60 2.13 -13.81
C GLU A 476 -11.74 3.15 -13.69
N PHE A 477 -12.33 3.28 -12.50
CA PHE A 477 -13.31 4.33 -12.23
C PHE A 477 -12.68 5.73 -12.38
N LEU A 478 -11.50 6.00 -11.83
CA LEU A 478 -10.81 7.29 -11.98
C LEU A 478 -10.43 7.56 -13.44
N LYS A 479 -9.99 6.55 -14.17
CA LYS A 479 -9.72 6.62 -15.61
C LYS A 479 -10.98 7.02 -16.40
N SER A 480 -12.12 6.42 -16.09
CA SER A 480 -13.39 6.79 -16.73
C SER A 480 -13.80 8.25 -16.45
N LEU A 481 -13.50 8.80 -15.27
CA LEU A 481 -13.70 10.23 -14.99
C LEU A 481 -12.75 11.12 -15.79
N ASN A 482 -11.50 10.69 -15.94
CA ASN A 482 -10.51 11.42 -16.73
C ASN A 482 -10.91 11.46 -18.22
N GLU A 483 -11.39 10.37 -18.78
CA GLU A 483 -11.93 10.31 -20.15
C GLU A 483 -13.14 11.23 -20.35
N GLN A 484 -13.88 11.56 -19.29
CA GLN A 484 -14.95 12.58 -19.30
C GLN A 484 -14.43 14.01 -19.16
N GLY A 485 -13.11 14.22 -19.15
CA GLY A 485 -12.45 15.52 -19.13
C GLY A 485 -12.05 16.03 -17.74
N VAL A 486 -12.21 15.24 -16.67
CA VAL A 486 -11.73 15.62 -15.34
C VAL A 486 -10.22 15.46 -15.26
N THR A 487 -9.51 16.52 -14.88
CA THR A 487 -8.06 16.44 -14.60
C THR A 487 -7.85 15.78 -13.23
N ILE A 488 -6.99 14.78 -13.16
CA ILE A 488 -6.78 14.00 -11.94
C ILE A 488 -5.34 14.11 -11.45
N LEU A 489 -5.19 14.54 -10.20
CA LEU A 489 -3.92 14.61 -9.51
C LEU A 489 -3.91 13.63 -8.34
N MET A 490 -3.03 12.63 -8.37
CA MET A 490 -2.93 11.61 -7.33
C MET A 490 -1.65 11.76 -6.54
N ILE A 491 -1.77 11.90 -5.22
CA ILE A 491 -0.63 11.75 -4.33
C ILE A 491 -0.54 10.27 -3.99
N THR A 492 0.59 9.64 -4.28
CA THR A 492 0.75 8.20 -4.04
C THR A 492 2.21 7.82 -3.82
N HIS A 493 2.41 6.68 -3.19
CA HIS A 493 3.68 5.97 -3.11
C HIS A 493 3.60 4.61 -3.85
N ASP A 494 2.49 4.33 -4.51
CA ASP A 494 2.31 3.11 -5.30
C ASP A 494 2.94 3.27 -6.70
N MET A 495 4.06 2.57 -6.92
CA MET A 495 4.79 2.63 -8.17
C MET A 495 4.05 1.94 -9.33
N HIS A 496 3.21 0.95 -9.03
CA HIS A 496 2.37 0.29 -10.03
C HIS A 496 1.30 1.25 -10.56
N LEU A 497 0.61 1.96 -9.65
CA LEU A 497 -0.35 3.01 -10.02
C LEU A 497 0.31 4.06 -10.92
N MET A 498 1.50 4.51 -10.52
CA MET A 498 2.24 5.50 -11.27
C MET A 498 2.54 5.02 -12.70
N LEU A 499 3.01 3.79 -12.88
CA LEU A 499 3.34 3.24 -14.20
C LEU A 499 2.10 3.00 -15.07
N GLU A 500 1.06 2.39 -14.50
CA GLU A 500 -0.10 1.93 -15.26
C GLU A 500 -1.04 3.06 -15.66
N TYR A 501 -1.28 4.03 -14.76
CA TYR A 501 -2.36 5.01 -14.91
C TYR A 501 -1.89 6.45 -15.10
N THR A 502 -0.68 6.83 -14.66
CA THR A 502 -0.24 8.22 -14.76
C THR A 502 0.92 8.38 -15.73
N PRO A 503 0.66 8.93 -16.94
CA PRO A 503 1.73 9.17 -17.91
C PRO A 503 2.73 10.24 -17.45
N HIS A 504 2.32 11.12 -16.54
CA HIS A 504 3.11 12.22 -16.00
C HIS A 504 3.26 12.09 -14.48
N ALA A 505 4.47 12.32 -13.98
CA ALA A 505 4.76 12.24 -12.56
C ALA A 505 5.66 13.39 -12.09
N ILE A 506 5.34 13.91 -10.92
CA ILE A 506 6.06 14.99 -10.24
C ILE A 506 6.66 14.43 -8.96
N VAL A 507 7.96 14.61 -8.76
CA VAL A 507 8.69 14.08 -7.61
C VAL A 507 9.01 15.19 -6.63
N ILE A 508 8.54 15.03 -5.39
CA ILE A 508 8.81 15.95 -4.28
C ILE A 508 9.71 15.25 -3.25
N SER A 509 10.83 15.87 -2.95
CA SER A 509 11.74 15.43 -1.88
C SER A 509 12.21 16.64 -1.08
N ASP A 510 12.26 16.53 0.24
CA ASP A 510 12.68 17.60 1.17
C ASP A 510 12.01 18.96 0.89
N GLY A 511 10.74 18.92 0.51
CA GLY A 511 9.96 20.12 0.21
C GLY A 511 10.27 20.78 -1.14
N ARG A 512 11.04 20.14 -2.00
CA ARG A 512 11.42 20.64 -3.34
C ARG A 512 10.96 19.71 -4.44
N LYS A 513 10.63 20.25 -5.60
CA LYS A 513 10.45 19.45 -6.81
C LYS A 513 11.83 19.02 -7.34
N ILE A 514 12.07 17.71 -7.44
CA ILE A 514 13.33 17.14 -7.93
C ILE A 514 13.17 16.38 -9.26
N GLY A 515 11.94 16.12 -9.69
CA GLY A 515 11.62 15.47 -10.96
C GLY A 515 10.26 15.93 -11.48
N ASP A 516 10.12 15.98 -12.80
CA ASP A 516 8.90 16.38 -13.51
C ASP A 516 9.00 15.82 -14.94
N SER A 517 8.53 14.58 -15.15
CA SER A 517 8.70 13.82 -16.38
C SER A 517 7.68 12.68 -16.47
N THR A 518 7.88 11.76 -17.41
CA THR A 518 7.07 10.54 -17.49
C THR A 518 7.32 9.63 -16.28
N ALA A 519 6.33 8.82 -15.93
CA ALA A 519 6.47 7.82 -14.87
C ALA A 519 7.65 6.86 -15.15
N VAL A 520 7.85 6.51 -16.42
CA VAL A 520 8.96 5.65 -16.87
C VAL A 520 10.29 6.31 -16.60
N ASP A 521 10.50 7.56 -17.03
CA ASP A 521 11.78 8.28 -16.82
C ASP A 521 12.14 8.37 -15.34
N ILE A 522 11.14 8.58 -14.48
CA ILE A 522 11.36 8.68 -13.03
C ILE A 522 11.72 7.32 -12.43
N LEU A 523 11.01 6.26 -12.78
CA LEU A 523 11.20 4.91 -12.20
C LEU A 523 12.33 4.11 -12.87
N THR A 524 12.99 4.68 -13.85
CA THR A 524 14.22 4.15 -14.46
C THR A 524 15.44 5.02 -14.15
N ASN A 525 15.26 6.14 -13.44
CA ASN A 525 16.35 7.03 -13.03
C ASN A 525 16.76 6.76 -11.59
N GLN A 526 17.94 6.16 -11.41
CA GLN A 526 18.46 5.76 -10.11
C GLN A 526 18.66 6.96 -9.16
N GLU A 527 19.18 8.10 -9.63
CA GLU A 527 19.40 9.27 -8.78
C GLU A 527 18.08 9.82 -8.22
N ILE A 528 17.06 9.94 -9.06
CA ILE A 528 15.73 10.41 -8.64
C ILE A 528 15.12 9.40 -7.67
N ALA A 529 15.19 8.10 -7.97
CA ALA A 529 14.64 7.05 -7.14
C ALA A 529 15.25 7.06 -5.72
N GLU A 530 16.58 7.14 -5.61
CA GLU A 530 17.28 7.21 -4.32
C GLU A 530 16.91 8.47 -3.52
N ARG A 531 16.90 9.65 -4.15
CA ARG A 531 16.58 10.93 -3.49
C ARG A 531 15.12 11.04 -3.06
N ALA A 532 14.22 10.36 -3.74
CA ALA A 532 12.78 10.38 -3.47
C ALA A 532 12.28 9.17 -2.67
N SER A 533 13.17 8.28 -2.22
CA SER A 533 12.82 7.00 -1.58
C SER A 533 11.85 6.16 -2.41
N LEU A 534 11.99 6.22 -3.74
CA LEU A 534 11.28 5.37 -4.68
C LEU A 534 12.07 4.08 -4.91
N LYS A 535 11.45 3.12 -5.57
CA LYS A 535 12.08 1.87 -6.00
C LYS A 535 12.08 1.84 -7.53
N LEU A 536 13.19 1.44 -8.14
CA LEU A 536 13.20 1.11 -9.56
C LEU A 536 12.20 -0.03 -9.81
N THR A 537 11.53 -0.02 -10.93
CA THR A 537 10.61 -1.11 -11.29
C THR A 537 11.38 -2.39 -11.60
N SER A 538 10.82 -3.55 -11.24
CA SER A 538 11.42 -4.84 -11.59
C SER A 538 11.49 -5.09 -13.11
N LEU A 539 10.69 -4.37 -13.89
CA LEU A 539 10.80 -4.34 -15.35
C LEU A 539 12.14 -3.73 -15.81
N TYR A 540 12.58 -2.68 -15.13
CA TYR A 540 13.88 -2.08 -15.41
C TYR A 540 15.00 -3.05 -15.05
N ASP A 541 14.93 -3.67 -13.88
CA ASP A 541 15.91 -4.67 -13.44
C ASP A 541 15.97 -5.85 -14.43
N LEU A 542 14.81 -6.34 -14.90
CA LEU A 542 14.71 -7.38 -15.92
C LEU A 542 15.36 -6.96 -17.24
N ALA A 543 15.08 -5.75 -17.72
CA ALA A 543 15.63 -5.25 -18.98
C ALA A 543 17.16 -5.13 -18.92
N VAL A 544 17.69 -4.58 -17.81
CA VAL A 544 19.14 -4.46 -17.59
C VAL A 544 19.80 -5.84 -17.52
N ALA A 545 19.22 -6.77 -16.77
CA ALA A 545 19.73 -8.13 -16.64
C ALA A 545 19.68 -8.91 -17.97
N ALA A 546 18.64 -8.73 -18.78
CA ALA A 546 18.54 -9.32 -20.12
C ALA A 546 19.45 -8.64 -21.15
N GLY A 547 20.12 -7.53 -20.79
CA GLY A 547 21.00 -6.78 -21.68
C GLY A 547 20.27 -6.01 -22.78
N ILE A 548 19.03 -5.55 -22.50
CA ILE A 548 18.26 -4.69 -23.40
C ILE A 548 18.88 -3.29 -23.37
N PRO A 549 19.30 -2.71 -24.52
CA PRO A 549 20.09 -1.47 -24.55
C PRO A 549 19.34 -0.25 -23.99
N ASP A 550 18.01 -0.21 -24.15
CA ASP A 550 17.14 0.86 -23.66
C ASP A 550 16.09 0.27 -22.72
N ALA A 551 16.48 0.15 -21.44
CA ALA A 551 15.60 -0.38 -20.39
C ALA A 551 14.37 0.50 -20.15
N GLY A 552 14.48 1.84 -20.32
CA GLY A 552 13.34 2.75 -20.22
C GLY A 552 12.31 2.48 -21.31
N ASN A 553 12.75 2.33 -22.54
CA ASN A 553 11.87 2.01 -23.65
C ASN A 553 11.21 0.61 -23.50
N PHE A 554 11.92 -0.36 -22.90
CA PHE A 554 11.33 -1.66 -22.57
C PHE A 554 10.17 -1.51 -21.58
N VAL A 555 10.35 -0.73 -20.52
CA VAL A 555 9.29 -0.44 -19.54
C VAL A 555 8.10 0.25 -20.22
N GLN A 556 8.35 1.21 -21.13
CA GLN A 556 7.29 1.88 -21.88
C GLN A 556 6.52 0.91 -22.78
N HIS A 557 7.22 0.03 -23.50
CA HIS A 557 6.58 -1.00 -24.34
C HIS A 557 5.71 -1.96 -23.53
N PHE A 558 6.14 -2.30 -22.30
CA PHE A 558 5.32 -3.11 -21.41
C PHE A 558 4.03 -2.39 -21.02
N ILE A 559 4.11 -1.13 -20.63
CA ILE A 559 2.94 -0.32 -20.22
C ILE A 559 1.96 -0.17 -21.38
N ASP A 560 2.46 0.12 -22.57
CA ASP A 560 1.62 0.30 -23.76
C ASP A 560 0.90 -1.01 -24.11
N TYR A 561 1.60 -2.13 -24.00
CA TYR A 561 1.01 -3.46 -24.25
C TYR A 561 -0.01 -3.86 -23.19
N GLU A 562 0.27 -3.60 -21.91
CA GLU A 562 -0.68 -3.83 -20.80
C GLU A 562 -2.00 -3.08 -21.06
N ARG A 563 -1.92 -1.83 -21.49
CA ARG A 563 -3.09 -1.02 -21.83
C ARG A 563 -3.86 -1.59 -23.03
N GLU A 564 -3.15 -2.13 -24.05
CA GLU A 564 -3.79 -2.78 -25.19
C GLU A 564 -4.55 -4.06 -24.79
N VAL A 565 -3.93 -4.92 -23.94
CA VAL A 565 -4.53 -6.18 -23.49
C VAL A 565 -5.73 -5.94 -22.59
N CYS A 566 -5.61 -5.04 -21.59
CA CYS A 566 -6.72 -4.72 -20.70
C CYS A 566 -7.94 -4.12 -21.42
N HIS A 567 -7.76 -3.45 -22.57
CA HIS A 567 -8.87 -2.95 -23.39
C HIS A 567 -9.62 -4.04 -24.17
N HIS A 568 -9.02 -5.22 -24.35
CA HIS A 568 -9.64 -6.33 -25.11
C HIS A 568 -10.38 -7.34 -24.21
N GLU A 569 -10.17 -7.31 -22.90
CA GLU A 569 -10.82 -8.21 -21.93
C GLU A 569 -12.03 -7.58 -21.19
N GLY A 570 -12.39 -6.30 -21.46
CA GLY A 570 -13.47 -5.55 -20.82
C GLY A 570 -14.82 -5.59 -21.56
#